data_abe4fa0ef0f55c8f0f2cd7b534ec275c
#
_entry.id   abe4fa0ef0f55c8f0f2cd7b534ec275c
#
_cell.length_a   1.000
_cell.length_b   1.000
_cell.length_c   1.000
_cell.angle_alpha   90.00
_cell.angle_beta   90.00
_cell.angle_gamma   90.00
#
_symmetry.space_group_name_H-M   'P 1'
#
loop_
_entity.id
_entity.type
_entity.pdbx_description
1 polymer ?
#
loop_
_entity_poly.entity_id
_entity_poly.type
_entity_poly.pdbx_seq_one_letter_code
_entity_poly.pdbx_strand_id
1 'polypeptide(L)'
;MLPQIISKLSPYTGSQKLVKYSQSVGDIMNGIIQTHNIYKSDYDKICLSFWKGNAIKTAKCIYDFLKLNTHYVVEPDNKQTLRSPAAILLLGGNKNKGLDCKSYSLFIGGVLDALRRKGKNINWCYRFASYRLTDKLPHHVFVVLNPDANEVFVDPVLNTFNNRKPFFFKIDKHIMALVSVSGIGRAKGNRAQKKAA
;
A
#
# COMPACT_ATOMS: atom_id res chain seq x y z
N MET A 1 17.92 -9.75 -8.13
CA MET A 1 16.48 -9.45 -7.90
C MET A 1 16.14 -7.98 -8.11
N LEU A 2 16.81 -7.01 -7.44
CA LEU A 2 16.46 -5.58 -7.57
C LEU A 2 16.47 -5.06 -9.03
N PRO A 3 17.52 -5.24 -9.86
CA PRO A 3 17.51 -4.76 -11.25
C PRO A 3 16.37 -5.36 -12.09
N GLN A 4 16.06 -6.64 -11.89
CA GLN A 4 14.97 -7.35 -12.59
C GLN A 4 13.58 -6.84 -12.19
N ILE A 5 13.40 -6.35 -10.97
CA ILE A 5 12.15 -5.73 -10.53
C ILE A 5 12.02 -4.34 -11.14
N ILE A 6 13.09 -3.52 -11.05
CA ILE A 6 13.10 -2.16 -11.59
C ILE A 6 12.80 -2.15 -13.10
N SER A 7 13.38 -3.08 -13.88
CA SER A 7 13.17 -3.15 -15.34
C SER A 7 11.73 -3.44 -15.77
N LYS A 8 10.88 -3.97 -14.88
CA LYS A 8 9.46 -4.23 -15.13
C LYS A 8 8.55 -3.04 -14.80
N LEU A 9 9.05 -2.07 -14.04
CA LEU A 9 8.28 -0.93 -13.60
C LEU A 9 8.27 0.19 -14.65
N SER A 10 7.23 1.01 -14.61
CA SER A 10 7.18 2.22 -15.40
C SER A 10 8.35 3.13 -15.03
N PRO A 11 9.06 3.73 -16.00
CA PRO A 11 10.23 4.55 -15.73
C PRO A 11 9.92 5.69 -14.77
N TYR A 12 10.85 5.95 -13.87
CA TYR A 12 10.78 7.14 -13.01
C TYR A 12 11.37 8.34 -13.74
N THR A 13 10.52 9.29 -14.11
CA THR A 13 10.89 10.48 -14.88
C THR A 13 11.02 11.75 -14.05
N GLY A 14 11.18 11.65 -12.75
CA GLY A 14 11.31 12.78 -11.83
C GLY A 14 10.40 12.69 -10.61
N SER A 15 10.45 13.66 -9.70
CA SER A 15 9.63 13.70 -8.51
C SER A 15 8.18 14.09 -8.85
N GLN A 16 7.27 13.15 -8.83
CA GLN A 16 5.84 13.47 -8.79
C GLN A 16 5.50 13.93 -7.37
N LYS A 17 5.39 15.25 -7.19
CA LYS A 17 4.79 15.84 -6.00
C LYS A 17 3.29 15.60 -6.07
N LEU A 18 2.81 14.53 -5.43
CA LEU A 18 1.38 14.26 -5.34
C LEU A 18 0.70 15.03 -4.21
N VAL A 19 1.49 15.75 -3.42
CA VAL A 19 1.02 16.33 -2.16
C VAL A 19 1.43 17.79 -2.05
N LYS A 20 0.47 18.69 -1.81
CA LYS A 20 0.69 20.14 -1.62
C LYS A 20 1.31 20.42 -0.25
N TYR A 21 1.97 21.57 -0.11
CA TYR A 21 2.48 22.06 1.16
C TYR A 21 1.37 22.17 2.22
N SER A 22 1.69 21.87 3.48
CA SER A 22 0.76 21.94 4.62
C SER A 22 -0.35 20.88 4.56
N GLN A 23 0.02 19.61 4.84
CA GLN A 23 -0.95 18.52 4.73
C GLN A 23 -1.43 18.03 6.06
N SER A 24 -2.75 17.90 6.14
CA SER A 24 -3.38 17.17 7.23
C SER A 24 -3.02 15.66 7.12
N VAL A 25 -3.11 14.98 8.25
CA VAL A 25 -3.00 13.49 8.28
C VAL A 25 -4.00 12.86 7.31
N GLY A 26 -5.19 13.45 7.17
CA GLY A 26 -6.22 12.99 6.22
C GLY A 26 -5.75 13.08 4.77
N ASP A 27 -5.04 14.14 4.38
CA ASP A 27 -4.50 14.29 3.03
C ASP A 27 -3.44 13.23 2.73
N ILE A 28 -2.57 12.94 3.69
CA ILE A 28 -1.55 11.88 3.56
C ILE A 28 -2.22 10.51 3.42
N MET A 29 -3.23 10.21 4.24
CA MET A 29 -3.97 8.95 4.17
C MET A 29 -4.65 8.78 2.80
N ASN A 30 -5.35 9.80 2.32
CA ASN A 30 -5.99 9.81 1.00
C ASN A 30 -4.96 9.73 -0.13
N GLY A 31 -3.85 10.44 0.00
CA GLY A 31 -2.75 10.40 -0.96
C GLY A 31 -2.12 9.00 -1.09
N ILE A 32 -1.94 8.27 0.00
CA ILE A 32 -1.47 6.87 -0.03
C ILE A 32 -2.45 6.01 -0.83
N ILE A 33 -3.76 6.11 -0.58
CA ILE A 33 -4.79 5.34 -1.29
C ILE A 33 -4.80 5.69 -2.79
N GLN A 34 -4.74 6.98 -3.12
CA GLN A 34 -4.69 7.45 -4.51
C GLN A 34 -3.43 6.94 -5.23
N THR A 35 -2.27 7.08 -4.62
CA THR A 35 -0.98 6.62 -5.18
C THR A 35 -0.99 5.11 -5.40
N HIS A 36 -1.49 4.35 -4.43
CA HIS A 36 -1.70 2.91 -4.57
C HIS A 36 -2.53 2.58 -5.83
N ASN A 37 -3.63 3.28 -6.04
CA ASN A 37 -4.53 3.06 -7.17
C ASN A 37 -3.89 3.45 -8.52
N ILE A 38 -3.13 4.54 -8.57
CA ILE A 38 -2.44 5.00 -9.79
C ILE A 38 -1.44 3.94 -10.29
N TYR A 39 -0.69 3.31 -9.38
CA TYR A 39 0.39 2.38 -9.75
C TYR A 39 0.00 0.90 -9.67
N LYS A 40 -1.30 0.57 -9.67
CA LYS A 40 -1.78 -0.84 -9.66
C LYS A 40 -1.11 -1.71 -10.71
N SER A 41 -1.01 -1.21 -11.96
CA SER A 41 -0.42 -1.97 -13.07
C SER A 41 1.06 -2.28 -12.86
N ASP A 42 1.82 -1.38 -12.23
CA ASP A 42 3.21 -1.64 -11.92
C ASP A 42 3.37 -2.73 -10.86
N TYR A 43 2.54 -2.71 -9.82
CA TYR A 43 2.53 -3.79 -8.83
C TYR A 43 2.12 -5.13 -9.43
N ASP A 44 1.18 -5.16 -10.39
CA ASP A 44 0.77 -6.40 -11.08
C ASP A 44 1.93 -7.06 -11.85
N LYS A 45 2.87 -6.25 -12.39
CA LYS A 45 4.06 -6.75 -13.12
C LYS A 45 5.08 -7.42 -12.20
N ILE A 46 5.18 -7.00 -10.94
CA ILE A 46 6.25 -7.43 -10.02
C ILE A 46 5.80 -8.36 -8.89
N CYS A 47 4.51 -8.42 -8.58
CA CYS A 47 4.02 -9.07 -7.37
C CYS A 47 4.39 -10.56 -7.28
N LEU A 48 4.35 -11.31 -8.39
CA LEU A 48 4.69 -12.73 -8.40
C LEU A 48 6.15 -13.00 -8.05
N SER A 49 7.06 -12.03 -8.25
CA SER A 49 8.46 -12.17 -7.86
C SER A 49 8.63 -12.27 -6.32
N PHE A 50 7.64 -11.80 -5.56
CA PHE A 50 7.63 -11.84 -4.11
C PHE A 50 6.83 -13.01 -3.52
N TRP A 51 6.00 -13.71 -4.30
CA TRP A 51 5.13 -14.76 -3.78
C TRP A 51 5.91 -15.94 -3.20
N LYS A 52 5.62 -16.31 -1.95
CA LYS A 52 6.30 -17.40 -1.18
C LYS A 52 5.32 -18.45 -0.64
N GLY A 53 4.22 -18.70 -1.37
CA GLY A 53 3.24 -19.73 -1.03
C GLY A 53 2.15 -19.27 -0.05
N ASN A 54 2.43 -18.33 0.87
CA ASN A 54 1.43 -17.76 1.77
C ASN A 54 1.71 -16.28 2.07
N ALA A 55 0.73 -15.61 2.68
CA ALA A 55 0.78 -14.17 2.95
C ALA A 55 1.94 -13.77 3.88
N ILE A 56 2.18 -14.51 4.97
CA ILE A 56 3.19 -14.16 5.98
C ILE A 56 4.60 -14.30 5.39
N LYS A 57 4.92 -15.42 4.75
CA LYS A 57 6.23 -15.63 4.10
C LYS A 57 6.47 -14.60 2.98
N THR A 58 5.42 -14.25 2.26
CA THR A 58 5.47 -13.22 1.21
C THR A 58 5.75 -11.84 1.79
N ALA A 59 5.03 -11.43 2.83
CA ALA A 59 5.25 -10.15 3.50
C ALA A 59 6.65 -10.07 4.11
N LYS A 60 7.16 -11.18 4.71
CA LYS A 60 8.54 -11.24 5.18
C LYS A 60 9.55 -11.07 4.03
N CYS A 61 9.32 -11.71 2.89
CA CYS A 61 10.17 -11.55 1.71
C CYS A 61 10.22 -10.11 1.21
N ILE A 62 9.08 -9.40 1.20
CA ILE A 62 9.01 -7.99 0.81
C ILE A 62 9.73 -7.12 1.86
N TYR A 63 9.51 -7.37 3.15
CA TYR A 63 10.18 -6.69 4.25
C TYR A 63 11.71 -6.81 4.13
N ASP A 64 12.23 -8.05 4.01
CA ASP A 64 13.67 -8.32 3.88
C ASP A 64 14.25 -7.66 2.63
N PHE A 65 13.52 -7.69 1.51
CA PHE A 65 13.92 -7.04 0.27
C PHE A 65 14.07 -5.51 0.45
N LEU A 66 13.13 -4.87 1.10
CA LEU A 66 13.19 -3.43 1.37
C LEU A 66 14.31 -3.09 2.34
N LYS A 67 14.47 -3.84 3.43
CA LYS A 67 15.58 -3.66 4.39
C LYS A 67 16.95 -3.78 3.74
N LEU A 68 17.12 -4.72 2.80
CA LEU A 68 18.39 -4.96 2.12
C LEU A 68 18.73 -3.87 1.09
N ASN A 69 17.73 -3.32 0.42
CA ASN A 69 17.96 -2.49 -0.77
C ASN A 69 17.66 -1.00 -0.57
N THR A 70 17.17 -0.61 0.62
CA THR A 70 16.75 0.78 0.85
C THR A 70 17.17 1.27 2.24
N HIS A 71 17.18 2.59 2.43
CA HIS A 71 17.47 3.25 3.69
C HIS A 71 16.27 4.05 4.19
N TYR A 72 16.05 4.05 5.49
CA TYR A 72 15.01 4.86 6.12
C TYR A 72 15.51 6.30 6.33
N VAL A 73 14.72 7.26 5.85
CA VAL A 73 14.97 8.70 6.07
C VAL A 73 13.62 9.36 6.34
N VAL A 74 13.53 10.08 7.46
CA VAL A 74 12.33 10.85 7.80
C VAL A 74 12.22 12.06 6.88
N GLU A 75 11.11 12.19 6.15
CA GLU A 75 10.83 13.40 5.36
C GLU A 75 10.39 14.54 6.28
N PRO A 76 10.85 15.79 6.04
CA PRO A 76 10.35 16.95 6.76
C PRO A 76 8.85 17.15 6.56
N ASP A 77 8.14 17.62 7.58
CA ASP A 77 6.67 17.78 7.56
C ASP A 77 6.18 18.66 6.41
N ASN A 78 6.97 19.65 6.01
CA ASN A 78 6.65 20.55 4.90
C ASN A 78 7.04 20.02 3.50
N LYS A 79 7.63 18.82 3.42
CA LYS A 79 8.10 18.20 2.16
C LYS A 79 7.70 16.74 2.05
N GLN A 80 6.50 16.41 2.47
CA GLN A 80 6.00 15.04 2.39
C GLN A 80 5.78 14.63 0.92
N THR A 81 6.29 13.46 0.53
CA THR A 81 6.19 12.94 -0.84
C THR A 81 5.54 11.57 -0.88
N LEU A 82 4.83 11.30 -1.97
CA LEU A 82 4.32 9.97 -2.30
C LEU A 82 4.98 9.55 -3.61
N ARG A 83 5.47 8.32 -3.68
CA ARG A 83 6.37 7.90 -4.74
C ARG A 83 5.81 6.71 -5.51
N SER A 84 6.10 6.65 -6.83
CA SER A 84 5.87 5.45 -7.63
C SER A 84 6.74 4.27 -7.16
N PRO A 85 6.39 3.02 -7.48
CA PRO A 85 7.21 1.86 -7.15
C PRO A 85 8.65 1.95 -7.66
N ALA A 86 8.84 2.49 -8.88
CA ALA A 86 10.17 2.71 -9.43
C ALA A 86 10.96 3.77 -8.61
N ALA A 87 10.31 4.89 -8.25
CA ALA A 87 10.92 5.92 -7.41
C ALA A 87 11.30 5.39 -6.03
N ILE A 88 10.45 4.55 -5.42
CA ILE A 88 10.73 3.90 -4.14
C ILE A 88 12.03 3.11 -4.22
N LEU A 89 12.20 2.28 -5.24
CA LEU A 89 13.38 1.42 -5.35
C LEU A 89 14.65 2.18 -5.78
N LEU A 90 14.53 3.14 -6.70
CA LEU A 90 15.66 3.92 -7.20
C LEU A 90 16.18 4.93 -6.17
N LEU A 91 15.28 5.64 -5.48
CA LEU A 91 15.64 6.64 -4.49
C LEU A 91 15.96 6.01 -3.13
N GLY A 92 15.31 4.89 -2.80
CA GLY A 92 15.49 4.19 -1.54
C GLY A 92 16.91 3.68 -1.32
N GLY A 93 17.62 3.29 -2.38
CA GLY A 93 19.03 2.88 -2.31
C GLY A 93 20.02 4.03 -2.07
N ASN A 94 19.59 5.27 -2.22
CA ASN A 94 20.43 6.44 -1.99
C ASN A 94 20.35 6.86 -0.52
N LYS A 95 21.49 6.80 0.19
CA LYS A 95 21.60 7.13 1.64
C LYS A 95 21.08 8.53 1.98
N ASN A 96 21.21 9.50 1.05
CA ASN A 96 20.80 10.89 1.27
C ASN A 96 19.32 11.14 0.92
N LYS A 97 18.65 10.22 0.22
CA LYS A 97 17.26 10.39 -0.23
C LYS A 97 16.29 9.43 0.45
N GLY A 98 16.70 8.23 0.78
CA GLY A 98 15.99 7.21 1.54
C GLY A 98 14.48 7.09 1.33
N LEU A 99 13.85 6.33 2.16
CA LEU A 99 12.39 6.13 2.19
C LEU A 99 11.85 6.42 3.58
N ASP A 100 10.65 6.95 3.64
CA ASP A 100 9.89 7.07 4.88
C ASP A 100 8.86 5.94 5.06
N CYS A 101 8.11 5.97 6.15
CA CYS A 101 7.09 4.96 6.45
C CYS A 101 6.01 4.85 5.37
N LYS A 102 5.64 5.97 4.71
CA LYS A 102 4.63 5.99 3.63
C LYS A 102 5.11 5.21 2.41
N SER A 103 6.35 5.42 2.02
CA SER A 103 6.98 4.74 0.87
C SER A 103 7.09 3.24 1.09
N TYR A 104 7.52 2.81 2.29
CA TYR A 104 7.53 1.40 2.66
C TYR A 104 6.14 0.78 2.60
N SER A 105 5.18 1.45 3.22
CA SER A 105 3.80 0.95 3.27
C SER A 105 3.17 0.84 1.87
N LEU A 106 3.39 1.84 1.01
CA LEU A 106 2.93 1.83 -0.38
C LEU A 106 3.47 0.64 -1.16
N PHE A 107 4.76 0.36 -1.04
CA PHE A 107 5.37 -0.76 -1.76
C PHE A 107 4.82 -2.10 -1.27
N ILE A 108 4.77 -2.32 0.04
CA ILE A 108 4.25 -3.55 0.64
C ILE A 108 2.78 -3.75 0.27
N GLY A 109 1.95 -2.74 0.54
CA GLY A 109 0.51 -2.80 0.27
C GLY A 109 0.22 -3.00 -1.21
N GLY A 110 0.96 -2.33 -2.11
CA GLY A 110 0.81 -2.48 -3.55
C GLY A 110 1.09 -3.90 -4.04
N VAL A 111 2.17 -4.53 -3.55
CA VAL A 111 2.50 -5.93 -3.89
C VAL A 111 1.47 -6.90 -3.32
N LEU A 112 1.05 -6.74 -2.06
CA LEU A 112 0.05 -7.62 -1.43
C LEU A 112 -1.32 -7.50 -2.11
N ASP A 113 -1.74 -6.29 -2.47
CA ASP A 113 -3.00 -6.06 -3.18
C ASP A 113 -2.97 -6.67 -4.60
N ALA A 114 -1.86 -6.53 -5.33
CA ALA A 114 -1.70 -7.14 -6.63
C ALA A 114 -1.77 -8.67 -6.56
N LEU A 115 -1.18 -9.29 -5.55
CA LEU A 115 -1.29 -10.73 -5.29
C LEU A 115 -2.73 -11.13 -4.95
N ARG A 116 -3.44 -10.34 -4.13
CA ARG A 116 -4.85 -10.56 -3.81
C ARG A 116 -5.72 -10.51 -5.07
N ARG A 117 -5.51 -9.53 -5.96
CA ARG A 117 -6.18 -9.45 -7.27
C ARG A 117 -5.90 -10.66 -8.17
N LYS A 118 -4.74 -11.31 -8.00
CA LYS A 118 -4.38 -12.58 -8.68
C LYS A 118 -4.89 -13.82 -7.92
N GLY A 119 -5.87 -13.70 -7.04
CA GLY A 119 -6.53 -14.80 -6.34
C GLY A 119 -5.75 -15.38 -5.16
N LYS A 120 -4.72 -14.70 -4.66
CA LYS A 120 -4.05 -15.14 -3.43
C LYS A 120 -4.87 -14.72 -2.20
N ASN A 121 -5.03 -15.66 -1.25
CA ASN A 121 -5.74 -15.36 -0.01
C ASN A 121 -4.85 -14.49 0.89
N ILE A 122 -5.07 -13.18 0.84
CA ILE A 122 -4.32 -12.18 1.60
C ILE A 122 -5.32 -11.16 2.16
N ASN A 123 -5.46 -11.14 3.49
CA ASN A 123 -6.18 -10.10 4.23
C ASN A 123 -5.17 -9.13 4.81
N TRP A 124 -5.30 -7.83 4.50
CA TRP A 124 -4.36 -6.80 4.95
C TRP A 124 -5.00 -5.42 4.97
N CYS A 125 -4.39 -4.51 5.72
CA CYS A 125 -4.74 -3.09 5.71
C CYS A 125 -3.50 -2.19 5.85
N TYR A 126 -3.66 -0.91 5.51
CA TYR A 126 -2.79 0.14 6.00
C TYR A 126 -3.21 0.51 7.42
N ARG A 127 -2.28 0.46 8.37
CA ARG A 127 -2.50 0.96 9.73
C ARG A 127 -1.78 2.27 9.93
N PHE A 128 -2.54 3.30 10.24
CA PHE A 128 -2.04 4.60 10.67
C PHE A 128 -2.08 4.64 12.19
N ALA A 129 -0.95 4.90 12.85
CA ALA A 129 -0.84 4.79 14.30
C ALA A 129 -0.18 6.00 14.95
N SER A 130 -0.55 6.29 16.19
CA SER A 130 0.15 7.19 17.09
C SER A 130 0.84 6.42 18.21
N TYR A 131 2.12 6.68 18.42
CA TYR A 131 2.91 6.15 19.52
C TYR A 131 2.98 7.09 20.72
N ARG A 132 2.28 8.23 20.67
CA ARG A 132 2.21 9.21 21.75
C ARG A 132 0.83 9.17 22.37
N LEU A 133 0.79 9.15 23.71
CA LEU A 133 -0.47 9.08 24.46
C LEU A 133 -1.38 10.26 24.21
N THR A 134 -0.80 11.45 24.04
CA THR A 134 -1.52 12.72 23.86
C THR A 134 -2.00 12.97 22.44
N ASP A 135 -1.41 12.27 21.47
CA ASP A 135 -1.68 12.52 20.05
C ASP A 135 -2.81 11.63 19.54
N LYS A 136 -3.95 12.23 19.28
CA LYS A 136 -5.08 11.56 18.59
C LYS A 136 -4.91 11.50 17.07
N LEU A 137 -3.79 12.03 16.53
CA LEU A 137 -3.47 12.01 15.12
C LEU A 137 -2.34 11.00 14.86
N PRO A 138 -2.48 10.15 13.85
CA PRO A 138 -1.42 9.23 13.46
C PRO A 138 -0.19 9.98 12.93
N HIS A 139 0.98 9.53 13.28
CA HIS A 139 2.26 10.04 12.76
C HIS A 139 3.13 8.94 12.13
N HIS A 140 2.62 7.73 12.07
CA HIS A 140 3.27 6.59 11.45
C HIS A 140 2.28 5.74 10.68
N VAL A 141 2.74 5.11 9.58
CA VAL A 141 1.95 4.16 8.79
C VAL A 141 2.75 2.91 8.50
N PHE A 142 2.10 1.76 8.59
CA PHE A 142 2.65 0.45 8.25
C PHE A 142 1.55 -0.49 7.76
N VAL A 143 1.94 -1.68 7.29
CA VAL A 143 1.00 -2.69 6.82
C VAL A 143 0.77 -3.74 7.91
N VAL A 144 -0.48 -4.18 8.05
CA VAL A 144 -0.87 -5.28 8.93
C VAL A 144 -1.54 -6.36 8.11
N LEU A 145 -1.08 -7.61 8.25
CA LEU A 145 -1.81 -8.78 7.78
C LEU A 145 -2.77 -9.25 8.85
N ASN A 146 -3.93 -9.77 8.44
CA ASN A 146 -4.99 -10.30 9.31
C ASN A 146 -5.38 -9.32 10.43
N PRO A 147 -5.81 -8.08 10.10
CA PRO A 147 -6.04 -7.02 11.10
C PRO A 147 -7.13 -7.37 12.14
N ASP A 148 -7.96 -8.39 11.85
CA ASP A 148 -9.07 -8.81 12.73
C ASP A 148 -8.72 -10.02 13.60
N ALA A 149 -7.58 -10.70 13.32
CA ALA A 149 -7.15 -11.89 14.06
C ALA A 149 -5.68 -12.20 13.79
N ASN A 150 -4.90 -12.56 14.82
CA ASN A 150 -3.49 -12.97 14.65
C ASN A 150 -2.67 -12.00 13.79
N GLU A 151 -2.72 -10.72 14.15
CA GLU A 151 -2.08 -9.64 13.41
C GLU A 151 -0.59 -9.88 13.18
N VAL A 152 -0.13 -9.69 11.94
CA VAL A 152 1.29 -9.68 11.59
C VAL A 152 1.69 -8.29 11.11
N PHE A 153 2.65 -7.68 11.80
CA PHE A 153 3.11 -6.32 11.57
C PHE A 153 4.23 -6.29 10.54
N VAL A 154 4.04 -5.54 9.46
CA VAL A 154 5.00 -5.42 8.36
C VAL A 154 5.47 -3.98 8.26
N ASP A 155 6.49 -3.65 9.06
CA ASP A 155 7.02 -2.31 9.20
C ASP A 155 8.56 -2.31 9.04
N PRO A 156 9.09 -2.03 7.83
CA PRO A 156 10.54 -2.00 7.62
C PRO A 156 11.26 -0.83 8.30
N VAL A 157 10.55 0.11 8.91
CA VAL A 157 11.17 1.11 9.79
C VAL A 157 11.75 0.43 11.03
N LEU A 158 11.11 -0.63 11.51
CA LEU A 158 11.60 -1.44 12.62
C LEU A 158 12.67 -2.45 12.17
N ASN A 159 13.52 -2.89 13.11
CA ASN A 159 14.64 -3.75 12.78
C ASN A 159 14.30 -5.22 12.59
N THR A 160 13.15 -5.66 13.10
CA THR A 160 12.71 -7.04 13.02
C THR A 160 11.30 -7.14 12.42
N PHE A 161 11.09 -8.18 11.60
CA PHE A 161 9.78 -8.50 11.05
C PHE A 161 8.82 -8.90 12.15
N ASN A 162 7.55 -8.52 12.01
CA ASN A 162 6.48 -8.78 12.96
C ASN A 162 6.75 -8.22 14.38
N ASN A 163 7.48 -7.12 14.46
CA ASN A 163 7.72 -6.42 15.70
C ASN A 163 6.55 -5.51 16.04
N ARG A 164 5.91 -5.75 17.18
CA ARG A 164 4.77 -4.97 17.67
C ARG A 164 5.25 -3.83 18.56
N LYS A 165 5.40 -2.64 17.98
CA LYS A 165 5.56 -1.43 18.79
C LYS A 165 4.20 -1.00 19.34
N PRO A 166 4.03 -0.84 20.67
CA PRO A 166 2.77 -0.39 21.26
C PRO A 166 2.34 0.97 20.71
N PHE A 167 1.06 1.12 20.42
CA PHE A 167 0.45 2.38 19.98
C PHE A 167 -0.80 2.68 20.80
N PHE A 168 -1.12 3.98 20.95
CA PHE A 168 -2.27 4.45 21.73
C PHE A 168 -3.49 4.75 20.87
N PHE A 169 -3.28 5.02 19.58
CA PHE A 169 -4.34 5.32 18.64
C PHE A 169 -4.03 4.69 17.28
N LYS A 170 -5.07 4.18 16.60
CA LYS A 170 -4.94 3.63 15.24
C LYS A 170 -6.14 3.94 14.37
N ILE A 171 -5.89 4.00 13.06
CA ILE A 171 -6.91 3.99 12.01
C ILE A 171 -6.48 2.95 10.98
N ASP A 172 -7.32 1.96 10.71
CA ASP A 172 -7.09 0.96 9.68
C ASP A 172 -7.80 1.37 8.38
N LYS A 173 -7.09 1.29 7.24
CA LYS A 173 -7.62 1.58 5.91
C LYS A 173 -7.43 0.36 5.02
N HIS A 174 -8.56 -0.23 4.63
CA HIS A 174 -8.60 -1.35 3.69
C HIS A 174 -8.67 -0.83 2.26
N ILE A 175 -7.89 -1.42 1.36
CA ILE A 175 -8.09 -1.26 -0.08
C ILE A 175 -9.16 -2.28 -0.47
N MET A 176 -10.36 -1.82 -0.79
CA MET A 176 -11.42 -2.71 -1.25
C MET A 176 -11.04 -3.27 -2.62
N ALA A 177 -11.07 -4.60 -2.76
CA ALA A 177 -11.10 -5.21 -4.07
C ALA A 177 -12.39 -4.73 -4.75
N LEU A 178 -12.30 -4.11 -5.92
CA LEU A 178 -13.46 -3.90 -6.76
C LEU A 178 -13.98 -5.30 -7.14
N VAL A 179 -14.93 -5.80 -6.39
CA VAL A 179 -15.74 -6.93 -6.83
C VAL A 179 -16.57 -6.37 -7.98
N SER A 180 -16.19 -6.68 -9.22
CA SER A 180 -17.07 -6.47 -10.36
C SER A 180 -18.28 -7.36 -10.13
N VAL A 181 -19.40 -6.78 -9.72
CA VAL A 181 -20.69 -7.47 -9.71
C VAL A 181 -21.12 -7.62 -11.16
N SER A 182 -20.53 -8.59 -11.87
CA SER A 182 -21.03 -9.08 -13.14
C SER A 182 -22.25 -9.96 -12.82
N GLY A 183 -23.45 -9.40 -12.86
CA GLY A 183 -24.63 -10.22 -12.63
C GLY A 183 -25.93 -9.50 -12.27
N ILE A 184 -26.05 -8.20 -12.52
CA ILE A 184 -27.39 -7.60 -12.57
C ILE A 184 -27.93 -7.80 -13.98
N GLY A 185 -28.56 -8.95 -14.21
CA GLY A 185 -29.34 -9.20 -15.41
C GLY A 185 -30.41 -8.10 -15.55
N ARG A 186 -30.42 -7.42 -16.70
CA ARG A 186 -31.50 -6.50 -17.07
C ARG A 186 -32.84 -7.24 -16.92
N ALA A 187 -33.63 -6.87 -15.94
CA ALA A 187 -35.05 -7.28 -15.90
C ALA A 187 -35.69 -6.83 -17.21
N LYS A 188 -36.11 -7.79 -18.04
CA LYS A 188 -36.94 -7.53 -19.24
C LYS A 188 -38.27 -6.96 -18.73
N GLY A 189 -38.47 -5.66 -18.92
CA GLY A 189 -39.74 -5.01 -18.67
C GLY A 189 -40.81 -5.63 -19.57
N ASN A 190 -41.77 -6.29 -18.94
CA ASN A 190 -43.01 -6.73 -19.60
C ASN A 190 -43.77 -5.50 -20.10
N ARG A 191 -43.74 -5.26 -21.41
CA ARG A 191 -44.63 -4.33 -22.06
C ARG A 191 -46.05 -4.94 -22.03
N ALA A 192 -46.88 -4.47 -21.12
CA ALA A 192 -48.32 -4.74 -21.16
C ALA A 192 -48.90 -4.12 -22.44
N GLN A 193 -49.37 -4.98 -23.34
CA GLN A 193 -50.21 -4.56 -24.48
C GLN A 193 -51.55 -4.11 -23.93
N LYS A 194 -51.87 -2.81 -24.00
CA LYS A 194 -53.23 -2.30 -23.90
C LYS A 194 -53.97 -2.64 -25.22
N LYS A 195 -54.90 -3.60 -25.18
CA LYS A 195 -55.95 -3.74 -26.20
C LYS A 195 -56.93 -2.59 -26.03
N ALA A 196 -57.12 -1.84 -27.09
CA ALA A 196 -58.25 -0.94 -27.24
C ALA A 196 -59.50 -1.76 -27.63
N ALA A 197 -60.61 -1.47 -26.97
CA ALA A 197 -61.91 -1.72 -27.43
C ALA A 197 -62.57 -0.38 -27.67
#